data_08d7afd63435083189f7495377740a04
#
_entry.id   08d7afd63435083189f7495377740a04
#
_cell.length_a   1.000
_cell.length_b   1.000
_cell.length_c   1.000
_cell.angle_alpha   90.00
_cell.angle_beta   90.00
_cell.angle_gamma   90.00
#
_symmetry.space_group_name_H-M   'P 1'
#
loop_
_entity.id
_entity.type
_entity.pdbx_description
1 polymer ?
#
loop_
_entity_poly.entity_id
_entity_poly.type
_entity_poly.pdbx_seq_one_letter_code
_entity_poly.pdbx_strand_id
1 'polypeptide(L)'
;MNILQSLDAEDQFCVTLNNSDAIDPSKVLKRLNYQHPIYTKASVAAQARQAEINGDRFYFCGAYWRYGFHEDGVHSALESIKQFKDDIGE
;
A
#
# COMPACT_ATOMS: atom_id res chain seq x y z
N MET A 1 -8.72 16.52 -0.90
CA MET A 1 -7.26 16.37 -1.18
C MET A 1 -6.46 17.61 -0.83
N ASN A 2 -6.94 18.81 -1.18
CA ASN A 2 -6.15 20.04 -0.98
C ASN A 2 -5.74 20.27 0.47
N ILE A 3 -6.66 20.12 1.42
CA ILE A 3 -6.36 20.28 2.85
C ILE A 3 -5.43 19.18 3.34
N LEU A 4 -5.72 17.93 3.00
CA LEU A 4 -4.96 16.76 3.47
C LEU A 4 -3.50 16.78 3.02
N GLN A 5 -3.25 17.27 1.80
CA GLN A 5 -1.91 17.32 1.21
C GLN A 5 -1.31 18.73 1.18
N SER A 6 -1.98 19.70 1.83
CA SER A 6 -1.53 21.10 1.89
C SER A 6 -1.25 21.69 0.49
N LEU A 7 -2.15 21.44 -0.45
CA LEU A 7 -2.00 21.93 -1.82
C LEU A 7 -2.39 23.41 -1.91
N ASP A 8 -1.54 24.21 -2.49
CA ASP A 8 -1.81 25.60 -2.84
C ASP A 8 -2.25 25.66 -4.31
N ALA A 9 -3.57 25.49 -4.54
CA ALA A 9 -4.15 25.45 -5.86
C ALA A 9 -5.53 26.13 -5.87
N GLU A 10 -5.85 26.77 -6.99
CA GLU A 10 -7.17 27.38 -7.17
C GLU A 10 -8.29 26.34 -7.24
N ASP A 11 -8.02 25.22 -7.91
CA ASP A 11 -8.99 24.15 -8.06
C ASP A 11 -9.01 23.21 -6.86
N GLN A 12 -10.19 22.69 -6.54
CA GLN A 12 -10.35 21.66 -5.52
C GLN A 12 -10.24 20.27 -6.16
N PHE A 13 -9.30 19.49 -5.68
CA PHE A 13 -9.09 18.12 -6.14
C PHE A 13 -9.79 17.15 -5.19
N CYS A 14 -10.61 16.27 -5.75
CA CYS A 14 -11.38 15.30 -4.97
C CYS A 14 -11.03 13.87 -5.40
N VAL A 15 -11.07 12.97 -4.43
CA VAL A 15 -10.99 11.52 -4.67
C VAL A 15 -12.31 10.91 -4.26
N THR A 16 -12.94 10.18 -5.18
CA THR A 16 -14.21 9.49 -4.94
C THR A 16 -13.96 7.98 -5.00
N LEU A 17 -14.44 7.28 -3.98
CA LEU A 17 -14.33 5.84 -3.86
C LEU A 17 -15.69 5.18 -4.12
N ASN A 18 -15.72 4.23 -5.08
CA ASN A 18 -16.87 3.36 -5.35
C ASN A 18 -18.20 4.11 -5.61
N ASN A 19 -18.13 5.31 -6.16
CA ASN A 19 -19.31 6.12 -6.48
C ASN A 19 -19.10 6.90 -7.79
N SER A 20 -18.48 6.25 -8.77
CA SER A 20 -18.12 6.90 -10.05
C SER A 20 -19.32 7.41 -10.82
N ASP A 21 -20.48 6.75 -10.72
CA ASP A 21 -21.69 7.11 -11.48
C ASP A 21 -22.28 8.46 -11.01
N ALA A 22 -21.97 8.90 -9.81
CA ALA A 22 -22.42 10.19 -9.27
C ALA A 22 -21.58 11.37 -9.77
N ILE A 23 -20.49 11.13 -10.48
CA ILE A 23 -19.53 12.15 -10.92
C ILE A 23 -19.78 12.50 -12.38
N ASP A 24 -19.86 13.80 -12.67
CA ASP A 24 -19.90 14.31 -14.04
C ASP A 24 -18.65 13.83 -14.80
N PRO A 25 -18.80 13.04 -15.88
CA PRO A 25 -17.65 12.51 -16.63
C PRO A 25 -16.69 13.58 -17.15
N SER A 26 -17.18 14.78 -17.43
CA SER A 26 -16.35 15.89 -17.92
C SER A 26 -15.38 16.41 -16.87
N LYS A 27 -15.64 16.11 -15.59
CA LYS A 27 -14.81 16.54 -14.45
C LYS A 27 -13.86 15.46 -13.94
N VAL A 28 -13.89 14.27 -14.54
CA VAL A 28 -13.03 13.17 -14.16
C VAL A 28 -11.63 13.39 -14.77
N LEU A 29 -10.63 13.58 -13.92
CA LEU A 29 -9.24 13.68 -14.34
C LEU A 29 -8.61 12.31 -14.60
N LYS A 30 -8.89 11.36 -13.72
CA LYS A 30 -8.36 10.00 -13.82
C LYS A 30 -9.27 9.00 -13.12
N ARG A 31 -9.43 7.86 -13.74
CA ARG A 31 -10.14 6.71 -13.16
C ARG A 31 -9.12 5.60 -12.88
N LEU A 32 -9.12 5.11 -11.66
CA LEU A 32 -8.21 4.07 -11.20
C LEU A 32 -9.00 2.91 -10.64
N ASN A 33 -8.52 1.70 -10.88
CA ASN A 33 -9.08 0.49 -10.31
C ASN A 33 -8.00 -0.16 -9.42
N TYR A 34 -8.14 -0.01 -8.12
CA TYR A 34 -7.27 -0.60 -7.13
C TYR A 34 -7.97 -1.70 -6.36
N GLN A 35 -7.22 -2.73 -6.03
CA GLN A 35 -7.66 -3.75 -5.10
C GLN A 35 -7.13 -3.42 -3.71
N HIS A 36 -7.99 -3.59 -2.71
CA HIS A 36 -7.64 -3.35 -1.32
C HIS A 36 -7.63 -4.68 -0.56
N PRO A 37 -6.58 -4.99 0.21
CA PRO A 37 -6.57 -6.22 0.98
C PRO A 37 -7.64 -6.19 2.07
N ILE A 38 -8.27 -7.33 2.28
CA ILE A 38 -9.22 -7.53 3.38
C ILE A 38 -8.47 -8.21 4.52
N TYR A 39 -8.55 -7.63 5.72
CA TYR A 39 -7.88 -8.16 6.89
C TYR A 39 -8.80 -9.14 7.63
N THR A 40 -8.44 -10.42 7.58
CA THR A 40 -9.11 -11.51 8.28
C THR A 40 -8.18 -12.08 9.34
N LYS A 41 -8.70 -12.97 10.22
CA LYS A 41 -7.82 -13.67 11.16
C LYS A 41 -6.71 -14.44 10.46
N ALA A 42 -7.02 -15.09 9.33
CA ALA A 42 -6.04 -15.82 8.54
C ALA A 42 -5.00 -14.90 7.92
N SER A 43 -5.41 -13.76 7.36
CA SER A 43 -4.48 -12.81 6.74
C SER A 43 -3.55 -12.18 7.77
N VAL A 44 -4.07 -11.83 8.95
CA VAL A 44 -3.26 -11.27 10.03
C VAL A 44 -2.25 -12.31 10.55
N ALA A 45 -2.67 -13.57 10.71
CA ALA A 45 -1.74 -14.65 11.08
C ALA A 45 -0.65 -14.86 10.02
N ALA A 46 -1.00 -14.75 8.74
CA ALA A 46 -0.05 -14.88 7.64
C ALA A 46 1.00 -13.75 7.62
N GLN A 47 0.70 -12.58 8.16
CA GLN A 47 1.65 -11.46 8.22
C GLN A 47 2.94 -11.82 8.99
N ALA A 48 2.84 -12.65 10.01
CA ALA A 48 4.00 -13.11 10.78
C ALA A 48 4.91 -14.06 9.97
N ARG A 49 4.44 -14.53 8.82
CA ARG A 49 5.13 -15.50 7.97
C ARG A 49 5.79 -14.86 6.75
N GLN A 50 5.96 -13.54 6.72
CA GLN A 50 6.60 -12.83 5.60
C GLN A 50 7.95 -13.42 5.24
N ALA A 51 8.77 -13.76 6.24
CA ALA A 51 10.10 -14.30 6.03
C ALA A 51 10.10 -15.66 5.31
N GLU A 52 9.03 -16.44 5.41
CA GLU A 52 8.96 -17.78 4.83
C GLU A 52 8.91 -17.79 3.30
N ILE A 53 8.37 -16.72 2.69
CA ILE A 53 8.29 -16.61 1.22
C ILE A 53 9.49 -15.89 0.62
N ASN A 54 10.35 -15.30 1.45
CA ASN A 54 11.55 -14.63 1.01
C ASN A 54 12.71 -15.64 0.90
N GLY A 55 13.57 -15.41 -0.05
CA GLY A 55 14.73 -16.26 -0.31
C GLY A 55 14.93 -16.49 -1.79
N ASP A 56 15.92 -17.28 -2.18
CA ASP A 56 16.22 -17.61 -3.57
C ASP A 56 16.29 -16.38 -4.49
N ARG A 57 16.81 -15.28 -3.98
CA ARG A 57 16.92 -13.98 -4.68
C ARG A 57 15.61 -13.19 -4.80
N PHE A 58 14.53 -13.64 -4.18
CA PHE A 58 13.24 -12.92 -4.17
C PHE A 58 12.91 -12.51 -2.75
N TYR A 59 12.60 -11.21 -2.60
CA TYR A 59 12.23 -10.63 -1.31
C TYR A 59 11.00 -9.75 -1.52
N PHE A 60 9.95 -10.04 -0.78
CA PHE A 60 8.63 -9.41 -0.95
C PHE A 60 8.37 -8.44 0.20
N CYS A 61 7.85 -7.28 -0.14
CA CYS A 61 7.38 -6.31 0.84
C CYS A 61 6.09 -5.65 0.35
N GLY A 62 5.39 -5.03 1.26
CA GLY A 62 4.16 -4.30 0.98
C GLY A 62 3.44 -3.94 2.26
N ALA A 63 2.65 -2.88 2.22
CA ALA A 63 1.89 -2.41 3.38
C ALA A 63 0.90 -3.47 3.90
N TYR A 64 0.47 -4.41 3.06
CA TYR A 64 -0.43 -5.51 3.41
C TYR A 64 0.17 -6.52 4.39
N TRP A 65 1.48 -6.49 4.62
CA TRP A 65 2.12 -7.27 5.68
C TRP A 65 1.85 -6.70 7.08
N ARG A 66 1.21 -5.54 7.17
CA ARG A 66 0.69 -4.93 8.40
C ARG A 66 -0.71 -4.38 8.14
N TYR A 67 -0.95 -3.08 8.31
CA TYR A 67 -2.30 -2.51 8.28
C TYR A 67 -2.59 -1.64 7.06
N GLY A 68 -1.71 -1.61 6.07
CA GLY A 68 -1.95 -0.93 4.81
C GLY A 68 -1.64 0.56 4.80
N PHE A 69 -0.98 1.10 5.81
CA PHE A 69 -0.56 2.50 5.85
C PHE A 69 0.83 2.69 5.22
N HIS A 70 1.17 3.94 4.92
CA HIS A 70 2.47 4.27 4.32
C HIS A 70 3.64 3.78 5.19
N GLU A 71 3.57 4.01 6.50
CA GLU A 71 4.58 3.54 7.45
C GLU A 71 4.70 2.02 7.45
N ASP A 72 3.60 1.32 7.27
CA ASP A 72 3.59 -0.14 7.19
C ASP A 72 4.32 -0.64 5.95
N GLY A 73 4.24 0.09 4.85
CA GLY A 73 5.02 -0.18 3.64
C GLY A 73 6.52 -0.05 3.89
N VAL A 74 6.94 1.04 4.53
CA VAL A 74 8.33 1.28 4.89
C VAL A 74 8.84 0.19 5.85
N HIS A 75 8.07 -0.12 6.88
CA HIS A 75 8.41 -1.16 7.84
C HIS A 75 8.63 -2.52 7.14
N SER A 76 7.72 -2.91 6.26
CA SER A 76 7.81 -4.16 5.51
C SER A 76 9.05 -4.20 4.61
N ALA A 77 9.40 -3.08 3.98
CA ALA A 77 10.60 -2.98 3.16
C ALA A 77 11.87 -3.15 4.00
N LEU A 78 11.94 -2.53 5.17
CA LEU A 78 13.08 -2.65 6.08
C LEU A 78 13.26 -4.09 6.57
N GLU A 79 12.17 -4.79 6.90
CA GLU A 79 12.23 -6.21 7.28
C GLU A 79 12.76 -7.09 6.15
N SER A 80 12.30 -6.87 4.91
CA SER A 80 12.80 -7.60 3.75
C SER A 80 14.30 -7.34 3.49
N ILE A 81 14.74 -6.11 3.62
CA ILE A 81 16.15 -5.72 3.45
C ILE A 81 17.02 -6.36 4.54
N LYS A 82 16.52 -6.35 5.78
CA LYS A 82 17.21 -6.98 6.90
C LYS A 82 17.42 -8.48 6.64
N GLN A 83 16.36 -9.17 6.23
CA GLN A 83 16.45 -10.58 5.88
C GLN A 83 17.43 -10.83 4.73
N PHE A 84 17.38 -10.01 3.69
CA PHE A 84 18.33 -10.09 2.57
C PHE A 84 19.77 -9.98 3.05
N LYS A 85 20.07 -9.01 3.91
CA LYS A 85 21.41 -8.83 4.46
C LYS A 85 21.86 -10.03 5.29
N ASP A 86 20.97 -10.57 6.10
CA ASP A 86 21.25 -11.77 6.91
C ASP A 86 21.55 -12.98 6.00
N ASP A 87 20.77 -13.15 4.93
CA ASP A 87 20.92 -14.28 4.01
C ASP A 87 22.23 -14.22 3.19
N ILE A 88 22.72 -13.02 2.87
CA ILE A 88 24.00 -12.86 2.17
C ILE A 88 25.21 -12.68 3.10
N GLY A 89 25.00 -12.72 4.42
CA GLY A 89 26.06 -12.65 5.41
C GLY A 89 26.58 -11.25 5.73
N GLU A 90 25.75 -10.23 5.47
CA GLU A 90 26.10 -8.83 5.81
C GLU A 90 25.46 -8.32 7.10
#